data_c83213a867620a534cd2330b2c323728
#
_entry.id   c83213a867620a534cd2330b2c323728
#
_cell.length_a   1.000
_cell.length_b   1.000
_cell.length_c   1.000
_cell.angle_alpha   90.00
_cell.angle_beta   90.00
_cell.angle_gamma   90.00
#
_symmetry.space_group_name_H-M   'P 1'
#
loop_
_entity.id
_entity.type
_entity.pdbx_description
1 polymer ?
#
loop_
_entity_poly.entity_id
_entity_poly.type
_entity_poly.pdbx_seq_one_letter_code
_entity_poly.pdbx_strand_id
1 'polypeptide(L)'
;MRNIDVNDVIDNATFNKFHWKVLFWCTLIIVFDGYDLVIYGVVLPILMDQWDLNPYVAGLLGSSALFGMMFGAMGFGMLSDRLGRKKVIITCVVLFSVTTVINGFATTPWQFGILRFIAGLGIGGVMPNVVSLMSEYSPKKSRSTLVALMFSGYAVGGMMSAGLGIWIVPNYGWEIMFYLAVVPMLMLPFMLKFLPESVAFLMAQKRESEARDILTQVAPLKHINEQDVLTVPPTTDSKAPVLELFRDGRAMSTMMFWVAFFCCLLMVYALGSWLPKLMSNAGYALSSSLMFLMVLNVGAIIGAVGGGWLADRLSLRSVLVSFFILGSGSLVLLGYESPMWFLYILVGIAGATTIGSQILLYAYVAQYYPTSIRSTGLGWASGIGRNGAIVGPLLGGALLAMALPHQMNFLALAVPGAIATVAIALVGSRGFGFRREPVAPSDGMAVSGS
;
A
#
# COMPACT_ATOMS: atom_id res chain seq x y z
N MET A 1 -31.98 16.16 24.91
CA MET A 1 -30.58 15.90 24.61
C MET A 1 -30.43 14.42 24.31
N ARG A 2 -30.05 14.08 23.10
CA ARG A 2 -29.77 12.69 22.71
C ARG A 2 -28.27 12.49 22.73
N ASN A 3 -27.78 11.37 23.24
CA ASN A 3 -26.40 10.97 23.07
C ASN A 3 -26.25 10.31 21.69
N ILE A 4 -25.45 10.87 20.83
CA ILE A 4 -25.20 10.39 19.48
C ILE A 4 -23.77 9.84 19.41
N ASP A 5 -23.66 8.53 19.20
CA ASP A 5 -22.37 7.91 18.92
C ASP A 5 -21.95 8.25 17.48
N VAL A 6 -20.81 8.95 17.36
CA VAL A 6 -20.24 9.38 16.09
C VAL A 6 -19.94 8.17 15.17
N ASN A 7 -19.42 7.08 15.74
CA ASN A 7 -19.10 5.89 14.97
C ASN A 7 -20.36 5.21 14.42
N ASP A 8 -21.44 5.17 15.22
CA ASP A 8 -22.73 4.61 14.77
C ASP A 8 -23.32 5.44 13.61
N VAL A 9 -23.17 6.76 13.65
CA VAL A 9 -23.63 7.64 12.55
C VAL A 9 -22.88 7.31 11.27
N ILE A 10 -21.57 7.17 11.34
CA ILE A 10 -20.73 6.91 10.17
C ILE A 10 -20.91 5.49 9.66
N ASP A 11 -20.91 4.49 10.54
CA ASP A 11 -21.02 3.08 10.20
C ASP A 11 -22.33 2.76 9.47
N ASN A 12 -23.42 3.43 9.85
CA ASN A 12 -24.76 3.26 9.25
C ASN A 12 -25.07 4.30 8.17
N ALA A 13 -24.12 5.16 7.80
CA ALA A 13 -24.33 6.15 6.74
C ALA A 13 -24.58 5.47 5.39
N THR A 14 -25.41 6.12 4.56
CA THR A 14 -25.57 5.73 3.16
C THR A 14 -24.50 6.39 2.33
N PHE A 15 -23.93 5.66 1.37
CA PHE A 15 -22.90 6.18 0.48
C PHE A 15 -23.44 7.36 -0.34
N ASN A 16 -22.80 8.52 -0.27
CA ASN A 16 -23.25 9.77 -0.85
C ASN A 16 -22.11 10.60 -1.48
N LYS A 17 -22.42 11.84 -1.92
CA LYS A 17 -21.44 12.76 -2.55
C LYS A 17 -20.24 13.09 -1.66
N PHE A 18 -20.39 13.10 -0.34
CA PHE A 18 -19.28 13.33 0.60
C PHE A 18 -18.28 12.17 0.53
N HIS A 19 -18.75 10.94 0.56
CA HIS A 19 -17.89 9.74 0.46
C HIS A 19 -17.14 9.68 -0.87
N TRP A 20 -17.79 10.08 -1.99
CA TRP A 20 -17.12 10.21 -3.28
C TRP A 20 -16.00 11.26 -3.27
N LYS A 21 -16.19 12.40 -2.60
CA LYS A 21 -15.14 13.42 -2.44
C LYS A 21 -13.95 12.88 -1.65
N VAL A 22 -14.21 12.23 -0.52
CA VAL A 22 -13.14 11.66 0.31
C VAL A 22 -12.39 10.58 -0.48
N LEU A 23 -13.10 9.66 -1.11
CA LEU A 23 -12.52 8.61 -1.94
C LEU A 23 -11.66 9.20 -3.08
N PHE A 24 -12.19 10.18 -3.80
CA PHE A 24 -11.46 10.84 -4.90
C PHE A 24 -10.13 11.45 -4.43
N TRP A 25 -10.16 12.26 -3.37
CA TRP A 25 -8.95 12.92 -2.87
C TRP A 25 -7.96 11.92 -2.28
N CYS A 26 -8.42 10.94 -1.52
CA CYS A 26 -7.57 9.90 -0.97
C CYS A 26 -6.94 9.05 -2.09
N THR A 27 -7.72 8.66 -3.10
CA THR A 27 -7.21 7.91 -4.26
C THR A 27 -6.19 8.73 -5.05
N LEU A 28 -6.47 10.01 -5.29
CA LEU A 28 -5.58 10.89 -6.05
C LEU A 28 -4.23 11.06 -5.34
N ILE A 29 -4.22 11.19 -4.02
CA ILE A 29 -2.99 11.24 -3.22
C ILE A 29 -2.19 9.94 -3.38
N ILE A 30 -2.87 8.79 -3.33
CA ILE A 30 -2.22 7.47 -3.52
C ILE A 30 -1.73 7.28 -4.96
N VAL A 31 -2.38 7.88 -5.96
CA VAL A 31 -1.88 7.91 -7.35
C VAL A 31 -0.54 8.62 -7.42
N PHE A 32 -0.40 9.78 -6.78
CA PHE A 32 0.88 10.51 -6.75
C PHE A 32 1.95 9.76 -5.96
N ASP A 33 1.57 9.08 -4.89
CA ASP A 33 2.46 8.20 -4.13
C ASP A 33 3.00 7.05 -5.00
N GLY A 34 2.12 6.36 -5.72
CA GLY A 34 2.51 5.30 -6.67
C GLY A 34 3.35 5.81 -7.83
N TYR A 35 3.05 7.01 -8.34
CA TYR A 35 3.86 7.67 -9.38
C TYR A 35 5.29 7.90 -8.90
N ASP A 36 5.47 8.49 -7.71
CA ASP A 36 6.79 8.83 -7.19
C ASP A 36 7.62 7.59 -6.83
N LEU A 37 7.00 6.53 -6.35
CA LEU A 37 7.72 5.29 -6.03
C LEU A 37 8.19 4.55 -7.27
N VAL A 38 7.39 4.53 -8.34
CA VAL A 38 7.72 3.82 -9.58
C VAL A 38 8.67 4.62 -10.48
N ILE A 39 8.70 5.96 -10.35
CA ILE A 39 9.54 6.84 -11.19
C ILE A 39 11.01 6.44 -11.18
N TYR A 40 11.53 5.95 -10.06
CA TYR A 40 12.92 5.49 -9.98
C TYR A 40 13.20 4.35 -10.96
N GLY A 41 12.34 3.36 -11.05
CA GLY A 41 12.47 2.27 -12.02
C GLY A 41 12.41 2.73 -13.48
N VAL A 42 11.66 3.80 -13.75
CA VAL A 42 11.58 4.42 -15.08
C VAL A 42 12.91 5.08 -15.48
N VAL A 43 13.52 5.82 -14.56
CA VAL A 43 14.74 6.63 -14.87
C VAL A 43 16.03 5.87 -14.59
N LEU A 44 16.01 4.78 -13.86
CA LEU A 44 17.18 4.02 -13.45
C LEU A 44 18.11 3.65 -14.60
N PRO A 45 17.64 3.12 -15.76
CA PRO A 45 18.53 2.78 -16.86
C PRO A 45 19.38 3.98 -17.33
N ILE A 46 18.75 5.17 -17.40
CA ILE A 46 19.40 6.40 -17.89
C ILE A 46 20.37 6.95 -16.83
N LEU A 47 19.95 6.96 -15.55
CA LEU A 47 20.82 7.42 -14.47
C LEU A 47 22.08 6.56 -14.35
N MET A 48 21.97 5.24 -14.55
CA MET A 48 23.11 4.35 -14.55
C MET A 48 24.09 4.67 -15.68
N ASP A 49 23.58 4.95 -16.88
CA ASP A 49 24.40 5.28 -18.03
C ASP A 49 24.99 6.71 -17.92
N GLN A 50 24.21 7.69 -17.46
CA GLN A 50 24.61 9.10 -17.37
C GLN A 50 25.64 9.36 -16.26
N TRP A 51 25.50 8.68 -15.12
CA TRP A 51 26.37 8.87 -13.95
C TRP A 51 27.39 7.74 -13.77
N ASP A 52 27.49 6.82 -14.72
CA ASP A 52 28.33 5.61 -14.65
C ASP A 52 28.18 4.88 -13.30
N LEU A 53 26.91 4.65 -12.92
CA LEU A 53 26.60 4.12 -11.61
C LEU A 53 26.97 2.65 -11.49
N ASN A 54 27.74 2.35 -10.44
CA ASN A 54 27.86 0.98 -9.97
C ASN A 54 26.48 0.44 -9.56
N PRO A 55 26.12 -0.80 -9.93
CA PRO A 55 24.84 -1.41 -9.59
C PRO A 55 24.50 -1.41 -8.09
N TYR A 56 25.50 -1.53 -7.20
CA TYR A 56 25.28 -1.42 -5.74
C TYR A 56 24.81 -0.01 -5.34
N VAL A 57 25.43 1.03 -5.89
CA VAL A 57 25.04 2.42 -5.64
C VAL A 57 23.64 2.66 -6.19
N ALA A 58 23.32 2.14 -7.37
CA ALA A 58 21.98 2.21 -7.94
C ALA A 58 20.94 1.52 -7.05
N GLY A 59 21.25 0.36 -6.48
CA GLY A 59 20.41 -0.30 -5.48
C GLY A 59 20.17 0.54 -4.22
N LEU A 60 21.22 1.18 -3.70
CA LEU A 60 21.15 2.11 -2.56
C LEU A 60 20.24 3.31 -2.86
N LEU A 61 20.38 3.92 -4.04
CA LEU A 61 19.52 5.03 -4.47
C LEU A 61 18.07 4.61 -4.56
N GLY A 62 17.77 3.40 -5.09
CA GLY A 62 16.43 2.85 -5.12
C GLY A 62 15.83 2.60 -3.74
N SER A 63 16.65 2.18 -2.78
CA SER A 63 16.23 1.93 -1.40
C SER A 63 16.10 3.19 -0.56
N SER A 64 16.72 4.31 -0.96
CA SER A 64 16.78 5.54 -0.15
C SER A 64 15.39 6.09 0.18
N ALA A 65 14.46 6.13 -0.79
CA ALA A 65 13.08 6.56 -0.57
C ALA A 65 12.35 5.60 0.38
N LEU A 66 12.58 4.30 0.28
CA LEU A 66 11.95 3.28 1.12
C LEU A 66 12.45 3.35 2.57
N PHE A 67 13.73 3.68 2.77
CA PHE A 67 14.25 4.04 4.08
C PHE A 67 13.53 5.27 4.64
N GLY A 68 13.40 6.34 3.87
CA GLY A 68 12.64 7.52 4.24
C GLY A 68 11.21 7.17 4.63
N MET A 69 10.54 6.33 3.84
CA MET A 69 9.16 5.90 4.11
C MET A 69 9.01 5.19 5.46
N MET A 70 9.98 4.38 5.86
CA MET A 70 9.93 3.70 7.16
C MET A 70 9.90 4.71 8.32
N PHE A 71 10.80 5.69 8.31
CA PHE A 71 10.84 6.74 9.34
C PHE A 71 9.66 7.71 9.24
N GLY A 72 9.24 8.03 8.00
CA GLY A 72 8.10 8.90 7.75
C GLY A 72 6.78 8.32 8.28
N ALA A 73 6.54 7.03 8.06
CA ALA A 73 5.34 6.35 8.57
C ALA A 73 5.29 6.37 10.10
N MET A 74 6.42 6.15 10.77
CA MET A 74 6.51 6.21 12.23
C MET A 74 6.34 7.64 12.75
N GLY A 75 7.09 8.61 12.19
CA GLY A 75 7.09 9.99 12.69
C GLY A 75 5.77 10.71 12.41
N PHE A 76 5.31 10.72 11.17
CA PHE A 76 4.06 11.40 10.80
C PHE A 76 2.81 10.64 11.24
N GLY A 77 2.89 9.31 11.43
CA GLY A 77 1.81 8.55 12.06
C GLY A 77 1.53 9.05 13.48
N MET A 78 2.56 9.16 14.33
CA MET A 78 2.43 9.70 15.69
C MET A 78 2.04 11.20 15.70
N LEU A 79 2.55 11.97 14.75
CA LEU A 79 2.28 13.40 14.65
C LEU A 79 0.82 13.68 14.28
N SER A 80 0.18 12.80 13.53
CA SER A 80 -1.22 12.95 13.10
C SER A 80 -2.21 12.91 14.25
N ASP A 81 -1.90 12.20 15.34
CA ASP A 81 -2.75 12.16 16.53
C ASP A 81 -2.73 13.52 17.28
N ARG A 82 -1.66 14.31 17.12
CA ARG A 82 -1.50 15.63 17.77
C ARG A 82 -1.93 16.78 16.90
N LEU A 83 -1.62 16.76 15.61
CA LEU A 83 -1.83 17.89 14.68
C LEU A 83 -3.11 17.75 13.83
N GLY A 84 -3.70 16.56 13.79
CA GLY A 84 -4.80 16.19 12.91
C GLY A 84 -4.33 15.54 11.60
N ARG A 85 -5.16 14.66 11.06
CA ARG A 85 -4.81 13.88 9.87
C ARG A 85 -4.69 14.71 8.62
N LYS A 86 -5.62 15.65 8.41
CA LYS A 86 -5.62 16.57 7.26
C LYS A 86 -4.33 17.37 7.17
N LYS A 87 -3.91 18.00 8.27
CA LYS A 87 -2.69 18.83 8.30
C LYS A 87 -1.45 17.99 8.00
N VAL A 88 -1.36 16.80 8.60
CA VAL A 88 -0.22 15.91 8.37
C VAL A 88 -0.19 15.41 6.93
N ILE A 89 -1.31 14.99 6.35
CA ILE A 89 -1.39 14.60 4.93
C ILE A 89 -0.88 15.73 4.03
N ILE A 90 -1.35 16.96 4.24
CA ILE A 90 -0.94 18.13 3.45
C ILE A 90 0.55 18.41 3.61
N THR A 91 1.07 18.38 4.85
CA THR A 91 2.51 18.56 5.11
C THR A 91 3.35 17.49 4.38
N CYS A 92 2.90 16.24 4.42
CA CYS A 92 3.57 15.15 3.73
C CYS A 92 3.53 15.32 2.21
N VAL A 93 2.39 15.74 1.65
CA VAL A 93 2.26 16.03 0.20
C VAL A 93 3.19 17.17 -0.21
N VAL A 94 3.26 18.25 0.56
CA VAL A 94 4.22 19.34 0.32
C VAL A 94 5.64 18.82 0.36
N LEU A 95 5.99 18.07 1.40
CA LEU A 95 7.34 17.56 1.61
C LEU A 95 7.80 16.68 0.43
N PHE A 96 7.02 15.66 0.05
CA PHE A 96 7.45 14.79 -1.03
C PHE A 96 7.42 15.50 -2.39
N SER A 97 6.41 16.34 -2.66
CA SER A 97 6.31 17.04 -3.94
C SER A 97 7.45 18.02 -4.15
N VAL A 98 7.76 18.87 -3.15
CA VAL A 98 8.86 19.83 -3.22
C VAL A 98 10.19 19.11 -3.41
N THR A 99 10.46 18.09 -2.61
CA THR A 99 11.74 17.36 -2.68
C THR A 99 11.86 16.56 -3.96
N THR A 100 10.78 16.01 -4.51
CA THR A 100 10.79 15.32 -5.80
C THR A 100 11.04 16.31 -6.94
N VAL A 101 10.41 17.51 -6.94
CA VAL A 101 10.73 18.55 -7.94
C VAL A 101 12.19 18.96 -7.87
N ILE A 102 12.73 19.22 -6.66
CA ILE A 102 14.13 19.56 -6.46
C ILE A 102 15.05 18.43 -6.94
N ASN A 103 14.61 17.19 -6.81
CA ASN A 103 15.39 16.03 -7.26
C ASN A 103 15.61 15.99 -8.77
N GLY A 104 14.74 16.61 -9.56
CA GLY A 104 14.94 16.81 -11.00
C GLY A 104 16.13 17.73 -11.34
N PHE A 105 16.65 18.48 -10.37
CA PHE A 105 17.86 19.30 -10.52
C PHE A 105 19.12 18.63 -9.97
N ALA A 106 19.04 17.39 -9.50
CA ALA A 106 20.18 16.68 -8.94
C ALA A 106 21.24 16.40 -10.03
N THR A 107 22.48 16.77 -9.75
CA THR A 107 23.61 16.56 -10.65
C THR A 107 24.54 15.44 -10.21
N THR A 108 24.36 14.95 -8.99
CA THR A 108 25.18 13.88 -8.42
C THR A 108 24.29 12.78 -7.79
N PRO A 109 24.76 11.52 -7.79
CA PRO A 109 24.02 10.41 -7.18
C PRO A 109 23.67 10.65 -5.70
N TRP A 110 24.56 11.28 -4.94
CA TRP A 110 24.36 11.55 -3.52
C TRP A 110 23.25 12.57 -3.26
N GLN A 111 23.24 13.66 -4.05
CA GLN A 111 22.13 14.64 -3.99
C GLN A 111 20.81 13.95 -4.29
N PHE A 112 20.77 13.14 -5.35
CA PHE A 112 19.59 12.38 -5.72
C PHE A 112 19.12 11.46 -4.58
N GLY A 113 20.04 10.68 -3.99
CA GLY A 113 19.70 9.75 -2.91
C GLY A 113 19.17 10.43 -1.64
N ILE A 114 19.78 11.56 -1.23
CA ILE A 114 19.34 12.35 -0.07
C ILE A 114 17.94 12.92 -0.32
N LEU A 115 17.69 13.49 -1.49
CA LEU A 115 16.39 14.05 -1.85
C LEU A 115 15.32 12.96 -1.94
N ARG A 116 15.66 11.78 -2.47
CA ARG A 116 14.77 10.60 -2.45
C ARG A 116 14.44 10.14 -1.04
N PHE A 117 15.41 10.15 -0.13
CA PHE A 117 15.17 9.84 1.29
C PHE A 117 14.19 10.83 1.92
N ILE A 118 14.38 12.14 1.70
CA ILE A 118 13.52 13.19 2.23
C ILE A 118 12.11 13.09 1.62
N ALA A 119 12.01 12.87 0.30
CA ALA A 119 10.72 12.59 -0.35
C ALA A 119 10.03 11.37 0.28
N GLY A 120 10.80 10.31 0.54
CA GLY A 120 10.34 9.11 1.21
C GLY A 120 9.73 9.36 2.60
N LEU A 121 10.30 10.30 3.39
CA LEU A 121 9.69 10.70 4.67
C LEU A 121 8.25 11.19 4.47
N GLY A 122 8.00 12.03 3.46
CA GLY A 122 6.67 12.53 3.13
C GLY A 122 5.74 11.40 2.68
N ILE A 123 6.18 10.58 1.71
CA ILE A 123 5.43 9.44 1.16
C ILE A 123 5.05 8.46 2.29
N GLY A 124 6.00 8.12 3.17
CA GLY A 124 5.75 7.21 4.29
C GLY A 124 4.70 7.72 5.26
N GLY A 125 4.62 9.04 5.47
CA GLY A 125 3.63 9.66 6.33
C GLY A 125 2.23 9.75 5.70
N VAL A 126 2.13 9.84 4.38
CA VAL A 126 0.85 9.94 3.65
C VAL A 126 0.00 8.69 3.84
N MET A 127 0.55 7.52 3.57
CA MET A 127 -0.20 6.28 3.46
C MET A 127 -1.03 5.92 4.70
N PRO A 128 -0.47 5.84 5.92
CA PRO A 128 -1.25 5.49 7.10
C PRO A 128 -2.34 6.51 7.41
N ASN A 129 -2.09 7.79 7.14
CA ASN A 129 -3.04 8.87 7.41
C ASN A 129 -4.22 8.87 6.43
N VAL A 130 -3.96 8.64 5.14
CA VAL A 130 -4.99 8.55 4.10
C VAL A 130 -5.85 7.30 4.30
N VAL A 131 -5.25 6.15 4.61
CA VAL A 131 -5.98 4.91 4.95
C VAL A 131 -6.87 5.12 6.17
N SER A 132 -6.33 5.75 7.20
CA SER A 132 -7.07 6.04 8.42
C SER A 132 -8.26 6.97 8.14
N LEU A 133 -8.06 8.03 7.37
CA LEU A 133 -9.11 8.97 7.00
C LEU A 133 -10.20 8.31 6.15
N MET A 134 -9.81 7.50 5.16
CA MET A 134 -10.76 6.76 4.32
C MET A 134 -11.56 5.75 5.15
N SER A 135 -10.91 5.02 6.04
CA SER A 135 -11.56 4.04 6.92
C SER A 135 -12.53 4.69 7.90
N GLU A 136 -12.16 5.86 8.43
CA GLU A 136 -13.00 6.62 9.37
C GLU A 136 -14.30 7.08 8.73
N TYR A 137 -14.27 7.56 7.49
CA TYR A 137 -15.47 8.04 6.80
C TYR A 137 -16.24 6.97 6.01
N SER A 138 -15.73 5.77 5.90
CA SER A 138 -16.39 4.72 5.13
C SER A 138 -17.49 4.03 5.92
N PRO A 139 -18.71 3.89 5.35
CA PRO A 139 -19.77 3.06 5.92
C PRO A 139 -19.29 1.62 6.14
N LYS A 140 -19.67 1.00 7.26
CA LYS A 140 -19.19 -0.33 7.65
C LYS A 140 -19.33 -1.39 6.55
N LYS A 141 -20.44 -1.36 5.80
CA LYS A 141 -20.74 -2.32 4.71
C LYS A 141 -19.78 -2.21 3.52
N SER A 142 -19.25 -1.02 3.22
CA SER A 142 -18.42 -0.75 2.04
C SER A 142 -16.97 -0.36 2.37
N ARG A 143 -16.60 -0.31 3.65
CA ARG A 143 -15.27 0.16 4.12
C ARG A 143 -14.12 -0.56 3.43
N SER A 144 -14.13 -1.88 3.42
CA SER A 144 -13.06 -2.67 2.81
C SER A 144 -12.95 -2.42 1.30
N THR A 145 -14.09 -2.32 0.61
CA THR A 145 -14.14 -2.04 -0.84
C THR A 145 -13.59 -0.65 -1.15
N LEU A 146 -13.97 0.37 -0.37
CA LEU A 146 -13.52 1.74 -0.58
C LEU A 146 -12.02 1.91 -0.33
N VAL A 147 -11.50 1.27 0.72
CA VAL A 147 -10.05 1.25 1.00
C VAL A 147 -9.30 0.51 -0.11
N ALA A 148 -9.80 -0.63 -0.59
CA ALA A 148 -9.19 -1.36 -1.70
C ALA A 148 -9.21 -0.55 -3.00
N LEU A 149 -10.31 0.12 -3.30
CA LEU A 149 -10.43 1.00 -4.47
C LEU A 149 -9.45 2.19 -4.37
N MET A 150 -9.31 2.78 -3.21
CA MET A 150 -8.31 3.83 -2.95
C MET A 150 -6.88 3.31 -3.21
N PHE A 151 -6.55 2.11 -2.73
CA PHE A 151 -5.22 1.51 -2.96
C PHE A 151 -4.95 1.16 -4.43
N SER A 152 -5.98 0.91 -5.25
CA SER A 152 -5.78 0.71 -6.69
C SER A 152 -5.15 1.95 -7.36
N GLY A 153 -5.30 3.12 -6.75
CA GLY A 153 -4.62 4.35 -7.16
C GLY A 153 -3.09 4.21 -7.23
N TYR A 154 -2.49 3.40 -6.37
CA TYR A 154 -1.05 3.15 -6.39
C TYR A 154 -0.60 2.55 -7.73
N ALA A 155 -1.29 1.51 -8.20
CA ALA A 155 -0.96 0.88 -9.49
C ALA A 155 -1.26 1.81 -10.68
N VAL A 156 -2.32 2.65 -10.58
CA VAL A 156 -2.61 3.70 -11.57
C VAL A 156 -1.46 4.70 -11.63
N GLY A 157 -0.94 5.15 -10.49
CA GLY A 157 0.22 6.05 -10.41
C GLY A 157 1.47 5.44 -11.05
N GLY A 158 1.74 4.17 -10.76
CA GLY A 158 2.86 3.42 -11.38
C GLY A 158 2.69 3.27 -12.89
N MET A 159 1.49 2.97 -13.35
CA MET A 159 1.17 2.91 -14.78
C MET A 159 1.35 4.28 -15.47
N MET A 160 0.91 5.37 -14.82
CA MET A 160 1.13 6.73 -15.32
C MET A 160 2.62 7.06 -15.41
N SER A 161 3.40 6.74 -14.38
CA SER A 161 4.85 6.96 -14.37
C SER A 161 5.53 6.23 -15.53
N ALA A 162 5.25 4.94 -15.73
CA ALA A 162 5.81 4.17 -16.83
C ALA A 162 5.33 4.68 -18.20
N GLY A 163 4.01 4.94 -18.37
CA GLY A 163 3.43 5.40 -19.61
C GLY A 163 3.95 6.78 -20.04
N LEU A 164 4.01 7.74 -19.11
CA LEU A 164 4.59 9.05 -19.38
C LEU A 164 6.09 8.94 -19.66
N GLY A 165 6.80 8.05 -18.98
CA GLY A 165 8.22 7.80 -19.18
C GLY A 165 8.54 7.33 -20.59
N ILE A 166 7.70 6.51 -21.23
CA ILE A 166 7.88 6.02 -22.61
C ILE A 166 8.01 7.20 -23.59
N TRP A 167 7.26 8.27 -23.36
CA TRP A 167 7.26 9.43 -24.27
C TRP A 167 8.18 10.56 -23.79
N ILE A 168 8.16 10.88 -22.50
CA ILE A 168 8.89 12.03 -21.94
C ILE A 168 10.40 11.78 -21.95
N VAL A 169 10.83 10.62 -21.44
CA VAL A 169 12.24 10.35 -21.21
C VAL A 169 13.10 10.41 -22.49
N PRO A 170 12.69 9.77 -23.61
CA PRO A 170 13.49 9.84 -24.85
C PRO A 170 13.50 11.21 -25.50
N ASN A 171 12.46 12.04 -25.29
CA ASN A 171 12.29 13.31 -26.00
C ASN A 171 12.73 14.54 -25.19
N TYR A 172 12.62 14.50 -23.87
CA TYR A 172 12.79 15.67 -23.01
C TYR A 172 13.72 15.43 -21.81
N GLY A 173 14.24 14.22 -21.64
CA GLY A 173 15.06 13.85 -20.51
C GLY A 173 14.28 13.31 -19.30
N TRP A 174 15.01 12.71 -18.38
CA TRP A 174 14.43 12.09 -17.17
C TRP A 174 14.00 13.14 -16.13
N GLU A 175 14.57 14.31 -16.14
CA GLU A 175 14.34 15.41 -15.17
C GLU A 175 12.87 15.85 -15.19
N ILE A 176 12.25 15.90 -16.37
CA ILE A 176 10.85 16.29 -16.54
C ILE A 176 9.91 15.38 -15.74
N MET A 177 10.26 14.10 -15.63
CA MET A 177 9.47 13.16 -14.81
C MET A 177 9.38 13.61 -13.36
N PHE A 178 10.45 14.18 -12.80
CA PHE A 178 10.47 14.71 -11.44
C PHE A 178 9.78 16.06 -11.33
N TYR A 179 9.86 16.91 -12.36
CA TYR A 179 9.16 18.21 -12.37
C TYR A 179 7.63 18.03 -12.39
N LEU A 180 7.10 16.92 -12.88
CA LEU A 180 5.67 16.63 -12.84
C LEU A 180 5.13 16.48 -11.39
N ALA A 181 5.99 16.28 -10.41
CA ALA A 181 5.60 16.35 -9.00
C ALA A 181 5.16 17.75 -8.54
N VAL A 182 5.23 18.76 -9.39
CA VAL A 182 4.56 20.06 -9.17
C VAL A 182 3.03 19.93 -9.18
N VAL A 183 2.47 18.94 -9.87
CA VAL A 183 1.01 18.76 -9.99
C VAL A 183 0.32 18.58 -8.63
N PRO A 184 0.77 17.68 -7.72
CA PRO A 184 0.22 17.62 -6.38
C PRO A 184 0.32 18.95 -5.61
N MET A 185 1.38 19.75 -5.83
CA MET A 185 1.50 21.08 -5.20
C MET A 185 0.41 22.04 -5.70
N LEU A 186 0.12 22.03 -7.00
CA LEU A 186 -0.95 22.85 -7.57
C LEU A 186 -2.34 22.45 -7.08
N MET A 187 -2.49 21.20 -6.61
CA MET A 187 -3.74 20.68 -6.04
C MET A 187 -3.90 21.01 -4.54
N LEU A 188 -2.87 21.48 -3.86
CA LEU A 188 -2.92 21.80 -2.42
C LEU A 188 -4.08 22.72 -2.01
N PRO A 189 -4.39 23.84 -2.73
CA PRO A 189 -5.53 24.70 -2.36
C PRO A 189 -6.85 23.94 -2.37
N PHE A 190 -7.04 23.03 -3.32
CA PHE A 190 -8.23 22.19 -3.41
C PHE A 190 -8.26 21.15 -2.30
N MET A 191 -7.12 20.52 -1.99
CA MET A 191 -7.01 19.57 -0.87
C MET A 191 -7.32 20.26 0.46
N LEU A 192 -6.80 21.46 0.67
CA LEU A 192 -7.10 22.28 1.87
C LEU A 192 -8.61 22.56 2.01
N LYS A 193 -9.30 22.77 0.91
CA LYS A 193 -10.74 23.07 0.89
C LYS A 193 -11.62 21.82 1.03
N PHE A 194 -11.27 20.74 0.38
CA PHE A 194 -12.17 19.60 0.19
C PHE A 194 -11.85 18.36 1.03
N LEU A 195 -10.61 18.22 1.51
CA LEU A 195 -10.26 17.10 2.39
C LEU A 195 -10.78 17.38 3.80
N PRO A 196 -11.61 16.51 4.38
CA PRO A 196 -12.12 16.70 5.75
C PRO A 196 -11.03 16.40 6.79
N GLU A 197 -11.17 17.00 7.99
CA GLU A 197 -10.38 16.59 9.16
C GLU A 197 -11.07 15.39 9.84
N SER A 198 -10.34 14.60 10.61
CA SER A 198 -10.88 13.51 11.40
C SER A 198 -11.91 14.00 12.43
N VAL A 199 -13.11 13.40 12.47
CA VAL A 199 -14.13 13.75 13.47
C VAL A 199 -13.66 13.41 14.88
N ALA A 200 -12.98 12.28 15.05
CA ALA A 200 -12.41 11.89 16.34
C ALA A 200 -11.40 12.93 16.86
N PHE A 201 -10.56 13.45 15.97
CA PHE A 201 -9.60 14.52 16.29
C PHE A 201 -10.31 15.84 16.66
N LEU A 202 -11.33 16.25 15.88
CA LEU A 202 -12.09 17.47 16.17
C LEU A 202 -12.78 17.40 17.53
N MET A 203 -13.36 16.26 17.88
CA MET A 203 -13.97 16.03 19.18
C MET A 203 -12.94 16.10 20.31
N ALA A 204 -11.76 15.50 20.15
CA ALA A 204 -10.68 15.58 21.11
C ALA A 204 -10.18 17.02 21.34
N GLN A 205 -10.26 17.87 20.31
CA GLN A 205 -9.90 19.29 20.35
C GLN A 205 -11.07 20.20 20.77
N LYS A 206 -12.23 19.65 21.16
CA LYS A 206 -13.45 20.39 21.53
C LYS A 206 -14.00 21.30 20.41
N ARG A 207 -13.74 20.94 19.15
CA ARG A 207 -14.24 21.65 17.94
C ARG A 207 -15.53 20.97 17.46
N GLU A 208 -16.54 20.93 18.33
CA GLU A 208 -17.79 20.17 18.08
C GLU A 208 -18.60 20.73 16.90
N SER A 209 -18.60 22.04 16.66
CA SER A 209 -19.33 22.65 15.53
C SER A 209 -18.85 22.10 14.19
N GLU A 210 -17.54 22.02 13.98
CA GLU A 210 -16.98 21.48 12.75
C GLU A 210 -17.22 19.97 12.61
N ALA A 211 -17.18 19.23 13.73
CA ALA A 211 -17.53 17.83 13.74
C ALA A 211 -18.99 17.59 13.31
N ARG A 212 -19.93 18.44 13.78
CA ARG A 212 -21.34 18.40 13.39
C ARG A 212 -21.55 18.69 11.90
N ASP A 213 -20.87 19.70 11.37
CA ASP A 213 -20.94 20.05 9.96
C ASP A 213 -20.50 18.90 9.06
N ILE A 214 -19.46 18.19 9.46
CA ILE A 214 -18.97 17.01 8.73
C ILE A 214 -19.98 15.86 8.86
N LEU A 215 -20.47 15.56 10.06
CA LEU A 215 -21.43 14.49 10.29
C LEU A 215 -22.74 14.71 9.54
N THR A 216 -23.19 15.95 9.40
CA THR A 216 -24.36 16.30 8.59
C THR A 216 -24.13 16.01 7.10
N GLN A 217 -22.92 16.17 6.61
CA GLN A 217 -22.56 15.81 5.24
C GLN A 217 -22.43 14.28 5.05
N VAL A 218 -21.92 13.58 6.07
CA VAL A 218 -21.78 12.10 6.07
C VAL A 218 -23.16 11.43 6.08
N ALA A 219 -24.08 11.91 6.92
CA ALA A 219 -25.40 11.33 7.10
C ALA A 219 -26.50 12.42 7.01
N PRO A 220 -26.82 12.93 5.81
CA PRO A 220 -27.78 14.04 5.63
C PRO A 220 -29.19 13.72 6.10
N LEU A 221 -29.56 12.43 6.16
CA LEU A 221 -30.88 11.98 6.58
C LEU A 221 -31.03 11.89 8.12
N LYS A 222 -29.93 11.94 8.85
CA LYS A 222 -29.93 11.87 10.31
C LYS A 222 -29.89 13.30 10.85
N HIS A 223 -31.04 13.84 11.30
CA HIS A 223 -31.09 15.17 11.91
C HIS A 223 -30.28 15.19 13.21
N ILE A 224 -29.16 15.87 13.18
CA ILE A 224 -28.27 16.14 14.33
C ILE A 224 -28.54 17.56 14.79
N ASN A 225 -29.20 17.72 15.94
CA ASN A 225 -29.52 19.01 16.50
C ASN A 225 -28.32 19.58 17.29
N GLU A 226 -28.26 20.90 17.44
CA GLU A 226 -27.21 21.57 18.25
C GLU A 226 -27.21 21.13 19.71
N GLN A 227 -28.37 20.69 20.22
CA GLN A 227 -28.56 20.22 21.60
C GLN A 227 -28.15 18.76 21.83
N ASP A 228 -27.85 18.01 20.78
CA ASP A 228 -27.44 16.60 20.90
C ASP A 228 -25.97 16.51 21.33
N VAL A 229 -25.68 15.63 22.28
CA VAL A 229 -24.32 15.41 22.77
C VAL A 229 -23.63 14.38 21.87
N LEU A 230 -22.58 14.81 21.20
CA LEU A 230 -21.75 13.90 20.39
C LEU A 230 -20.79 13.12 21.31
N THR A 231 -20.80 11.81 21.20
CA THR A 231 -19.89 10.94 21.95
C THR A 231 -19.02 10.14 20.99
N VAL A 232 -17.72 10.13 21.24
CA VAL A 232 -16.79 9.22 20.57
C VAL A 232 -16.45 8.15 21.61
N PRO A 233 -16.75 6.87 21.35
CA PRO A 233 -16.33 5.81 22.26
C PRO A 233 -14.83 5.88 22.46
N PRO A 234 -14.33 5.70 23.70
CA PRO A 234 -12.90 5.65 23.93
C PRO A 234 -12.33 4.53 23.05
N THR A 235 -11.40 4.89 22.19
CA THR A 235 -10.62 3.89 21.47
C THR A 235 -9.96 3.04 22.56
N THR A 236 -10.36 1.79 22.67
CA THR A 236 -9.63 0.81 23.45
C THR A 236 -8.29 0.61 22.74
N ASP A 237 -7.35 1.51 23.02
CA ASP A 237 -5.93 1.31 22.74
C ASP A 237 -5.44 0.18 23.64
N SER A 238 -5.95 -1.02 23.42
CA SER A 238 -5.29 -2.22 23.86
C SER A 238 -4.06 -2.36 22.94
N LYS A 239 -2.98 -1.67 23.29
CA LYS A 239 -1.64 -2.00 22.80
C LYS A 239 -1.34 -3.40 23.31
N ALA A 240 -1.94 -4.40 22.65
CA ALA A 240 -1.68 -5.78 22.98
C ALA A 240 -0.16 -6.01 22.86
N PRO A 241 0.51 -6.53 23.88
CA PRO A 241 1.95 -6.79 23.79
C PRO A 241 2.22 -7.69 22.57
N VAL A 242 3.30 -7.41 21.85
CA VAL A 242 3.73 -8.23 20.69
C VAL A 242 3.79 -9.71 21.03
N LEU A 243 4.13 -10.03 22.28
CA LEU A 243 4.15 -11.39 22.81
C LEU A 243 2.80 -12.13 22.69
N GLU A 244 1.67 -11.43 22.64
CA GLU A 244 0.37 -12.07 22.44
C GLU A 244 0.18 -12.64 21.03
N LEU A 245 0.93 -12.14 20.04
CA LEU A 245 0.94 -12.72 18.70
C LEU A 245 1.52 -14.14 18.68
N PHE A 246 2.32 -14.49 19.67
CA PHE A 246 3.01 -15.79 19.77
C PHE A 246 2.31 -16.77 20.72
N ARG A 247 1.27 -16.31 21.45
CA ARG A 247 0.50 -17.17 22.37
C ARG A 247 -0.47 -18.08 21.59
N ASP A 248 -1.07 -19.02 22.30
CA ASP A 248 -2.13 -19.93 21.82
C ASP A 248 -1.72 -20.73 20.56
N GLY A 249 -0.42 -21.06 20.41
CA GLY A 249 0.09 -21.82 19.29
C GLY A 249 0.17 -21.05 17.97
N ARG A 250 0.06 -19.69 18.00
CA ARG A 250 0.13 -18.81 16.82
C ARG A 250 1.57 -18.47 16.39
N ALA A 251 2.58 -18.82 17.19
CA ALA A 251 3.98 -18.43 16.94
C ALA A 251 4.44 -18.76 15.51
N MET A 252 4.22 -20.00 15.07
CA MET A 252 4.61 -20.42 13.71
C MET A 252 3.89 -19.60 12.64
N SER A 253 2.58 -19.41 12.76
CA SER A 253 1.80 -18.63 11.78
C SER A 253 2.22 -17.16 11.75
N THR A 254 2.53 -16.57 12.90
CA THR A 254 3.06 -15.20 13.02
C THR A 254 4.38 -15.05 12.26
N MET A 255 5.32 -15.97 12.50
CA MET A 255 6.60 -15.98 11.78
C MET A 255 6.41 -16.18 10.26
N MET A 256 5.50 -17.06 9.86
CA MET A 256 5.21 -17.32 8.44
C MET A 256 4.58 -16.10 7.76
N PHE A 257 3.71 -15.36 8.42
CA PHE A 257 3.21 -14.09 7.90
C PHE A 257 4.33 -13.06 7.73
N TRP A 258 5.24 -12.95 8.68
CA TRP A 258 6.38 -12.04 8.59
C TRP A 258 7.28 -12.36 7.41
N VAL A 259 7.60 -13.66 7.21
CA VAL A 259 8.37 -14.12 6.07
C VAL A 259 7.64 -13.84 4.76
N ALA A 260 6.34 -14.13 4.68
CA ALA A 260 5.54 -13.90 3.47
C ALA A 260 5.46 -12.40 3.11
N PHE A 261 5.24 -11.51 4.09
CA PHE A 261 5.26 -10.06 3.88
C PHE A 261 6.62 -9.55 3.42
N PHE A 262 7.70 -10.01 4.06
CA PHE A 262 9.06 -9.66 3.67
C PHE A 262 9.34 -10.05 2.22
N CYS A 263 9.09 -11.30 1.87
CA CYS A 263 9.32 -11.81 0.51
C CYS A 263 8.44 -11.13 -0.53
N CYS A 264 7.15 -10.90 -0.22
CA CYS A 264 6.22 -10.24 -1.11
C CYS A 264 6.66 -8.82 -1.43
N LEU A 265 6.96 -8.00 -0.41
CA LEU A 265 7.39 -6.62 -0.61
C LEU A 265 8.77 -6.53 -1.25
N LEU A 266 9.67 -7.46 -0.96
CA LEU A 266 10.94 -7.58 -1.65
C LEU A 266 10.73 -7.74 -3.17
N MET A 267 9.86 -8.67 -3.59
CA MET A 267 9.57 -8.89 -5.02
C MET A 267 8.94 -7.65 -5.66
N VAL A 268 7.93 -7.05 -5.02
CA VAL A 268 7.23 -5.87 -5.55
C VAL A 268 8.21 -4.73 -5.83
N TYR A 269 9.04 -4.39 -4.87
CA TYR A 269 9.96 -3.24 -4.99
C TYR A 269 11.22 -3.55 -5.80
N ALA A 270 11.70 -4.81 -5.81
CA ALA A 270 12.77 -5.23 -6.71
C ALA A 270 12.32 -5.12 -8.18
N LEU A 271 11.14 -5.66 -8.51
CA LEU A 271 10.59 -5.58 -9.87
C LEU A 271 10.28 -4.14 -10.27
N GLY A 272 9.64 -3.37 -9.41
CA GLY A 272 9.32 -1.97 -9.67
C GLY A 272 10.56 -1.10 -9.98
N SER A 273 11.68 -1.39 -9.33
CA SER A 273 12.93 -0.65 -9.52
C SER A 273 13.78 -1.16 -10.70
N TRP A 274 13.87 -2.48 -10.88
CA TRP A 274 14.89 -3.09 -11.75
C TRP A 274 14.35 -3.67 -13.05
N LEU A 275 13.04 -3.91 -13.18
CA LEU A 275 12.48 -4.56 -14.38
C LEU A 275 12.87 -3.85 -15.68
N PRO A 276 12.79 -2.50 -15.81
CA PRO A 276 13.22 -1.83 -17.04
C PRO A 276 14.70 -2.03 -17.35
N LYS A 277 15.58 -1.95 -16.33
CA LYS A 277 17.02 -2.14 -16.52
C LYS A 277 17.38 -3.59 -16.89
N LEU A 278 16.73 -4.56 -16.26
CA LEU A 278 16.92 -5.99 -16.59
C LEU A 278 16.50 -6.28 -18.04
N MET A 279 15.39 -5.70 -18.49
CA MET A 279 14.93 -5.86 -19.88
C MET A 279 15.83 -5.12 -20.87
N SER A 280 16.31 -3.92 -20.52
CA SER A 280 17.29 -3.19 -21.33
C SER A 280 18.59 -3.98 -21.48
N ASN A 281 19.08 -4.61 -20.41
CA ASN A 281 20.27 -5.47 -20.46
C ASN A 281 20.05 -6.76 -21.28
N ALA A 282 18.80 -7.21 -21.41
CA ALA A 282 18.41 -8.31 -22.29
C ALA A 282 18.32 -7.90 -23.78
N GLY A 283 18.64 -6.64 -24.11
CA GLY A 283 18.68 -6.13 -25.47
C GLY A 283 17.40 -5.45 -25.97
N TYR A 284 16.39 -5.25 -25.10
CA TYR A 284 15.17 -4.53 -25.46
C TYR A 284 15.39 -3.02 -25.43
N ALA A 285 14.81 -2.30 -26.39
CA ALA A 285 14.84 -0.84 -26.41
C ALA A 285 14.21 -0.25 -25.14
N LEU A 286 14.64 0.97 -24.75
CA LEU A 286 14.17 1.63 -23.53
C LEU A 286 12.63 1.74 -23.49
N SER A 287 12.00 2.14 -24.59
CA SER A 287 10.54 2.25 -24.68
C SER A 287 9.84 0.91 -24.44
N SER A 288 10.35 -0.18 -24.99
CA SER A 288 9.85 -1.53 -24.73
C SER A 288 10.08 -1.96 -23.30
N SER A 289 11.23 -1.60 -22.71
CA SER A 289 11.56 -1.91 -21.31
C SER A 289 10.62 -1.20 -20.33
N LEU A 290 10.25 0.05 -20.62
CA LEU A 290 9.26 0.81 -19.84
C LEU A 290 7.82 0.28 -20.04
N MET A 291 7.51 -0.27 -21.24
CA MET A 291 6.24 -0.94 -21.48
C MET A 291 6.06 -2.17 -20.58
N PHE A 292 7.11 -2.93 -20.30
CA PHE A 292 7.05 -4.02 -19.33
C PHE A 292 6.66 -3.52 -17.93
N LEU A 293 7.19 -2.39 -17.49
CA LEU A 293 6.82 -1.81 -16.20
C LEU A 293 5.36 -1.32 -16.18
N MET A 294 4.87 -0.77 -17.29
CA MET A 294 3.46 -0.41 -17.44
C MET A 294 2.56 -1.64 -17.35
N VAL A 295 2.90 -2.71 -18.07
CA VAL A 295 2.15 -3.99 -18.05
C VAL A 295 2.18 -4.63 -16.67
N LEU A 296 3.28 -4.54 -15.94
CA LEU A 296 3.38 -4.98 -14.53
C LEU A 296 2.30 -4.29 -13.67
N ASN A 297 2.14 -2.98 -13.81
CA ASN A 297 1.17 -2.22 -13.03
C ASN A 297 -0.28 -2.47 -13.49
N VAL A 298 -0.53 -2.67 -14.79
CA VAL A 298 -1.83 -3.12 -15.29
C VAL A 298 -2.19 -4.48 -14.69
N GLY A 299 -1.23 -5.42 -14.71
CA GLY A 299 -1.37 -6.71 -14.05
C GLY A 299 -1.73 -6.57 -12.58
N ALA A 300 -1.08 -5.64 -11.88
CA ALA A 300 -1.34 -5.36 -10.46
C ALA A 300 -2.81 -4.99 -10.18
N ILE A 301 -3.42 -4.16 -11.03
CA ILE A 301 -4.84 -3.80 -10.92
C ILE A 301 -5.72 -5.05 -11.12
N ILE A 302 -5.43 -5.83 -12.14
CA ILE A 302 -6.17 -7.08 -12.43
C ILE A 302 -6.05 -8.06 -11.27
N GLY A 303 -4.84 -8.20 -10.71
CA GLY A 303 -4.56 -9.08 -9.58
C GLY A 303 -5.24 -8.65 -8.28
N ALA A 304 -5.29 -7.35 -8.01
CA ALA A 304 -5.97 -6.80 -6.84
C ALA A 304 -7.48 -7.07 -6.88
N VAL A 305 -8.13 -6.79 -8.00
CA VAL A 305 -9.57 -7.00 -8.20
C VAL A 305 -9.91 -8.48 -8.34
N GLY A 306 -9.21 -9.17 -9.24
CA GLY A 306 -9.45 -10.60 -9.51
C GLY A 306 -9.07 -11.50 -8.34
N GLY A 307 -7.99 -11.19 -7.64
CA GLY A 307 -7.56 -11.90 -6.44
C GLY A 307 -8.55 -11.77 -5.30
N GLY A 308 -9.11 -10.57 -5.07
CA GLY A 308 -10.18 -10.35 -4.10
C GLY A 308 -11.42 -11.17 -4.43
N TRP A 309 -11.91 -11.10 -5.68
CA TRP A 309 -13.06 -11.88 -6.13
C TRP A 309 -12.82 -13.41 -6.01
N LEU A 310 -11.62 -13.87 -6.31
CA LEU A 310 -11.25 -15.27 -6.19
C LEU A 310 -11.17 -15.70 -4.72
N ALA A 311 -10.70 -14.82 -3.84
CA ALA A 311 -10.61 -15.05 -2.39
C ALA A 311 -11.99 -15.18 -1.73
N ASP A 312 -13.00 -14.50 -2.27
CA ASP A 312 -14.39 -14.62 -1.80
C ASP A 312 -15.02 -15.98 -2.15
N ARG A 313 -14.53 -16.64 -3.20
CA ARG A 313 -15.03 -17.94 -3.67
C ARG A 313 -14.22 -19.13 -3.19
N LEU A 314 -12.93 -18.94 -3.04
CA LEU A 314 -11.98 -19.93 -2.55
C LEU A 314 -11.53 -19.53 -1.13
N SER A 315 -10.46 -20.12 -0.62
CA SER A 315 -9.85 -19.63 0.61
C SER A 315 -8.73 -18.65 0.29
N LEU A 316 -8.56 -17.60 1.12
CA LEU A 316 -7.44 -16.65 1.01
C LEU A 316 -6.08 -17.35 0.95
N ARG A 317 -5.92 -18.42 1.75
CA ARG A 317 -4.71 -19.25 1.73
C ARG A 317 -4.46 -19.88 0.37
N SER A 318 -5.46 -20.51 -0.23
CA SER A 318 -5.32 -21.17 -1.53
C SER A 318 -5.00 -20.16 -2.63
N VAL A 319 -5.67 -19.01 -2.63
CA VAL A 319 -5.41 -17.93 -3.61
C VAL A 319 -4.00 -17.38 -3.46
N LEU A 320 -3.54 -17.11 -2.24
CA LEU A 320 -2.17 -16.62 -1.99
C LEU A 320 -1.10 -17.63 -2.42
N VAL A 321 -1.27 -18.91 -2.08
CA VAL A 321 -0.36 -19.97 -2.51
C VAL A 321 -0.30 -20.04 -4.03
N SER A 322 -1.45 -20.03 -4.70
CA SER A 322 -1.51 -20.05 -6.17
C SER A 322 -0.86 -18.82 -6.79
N PHE A 323 -1.10 -17.63 -6.21
CA PHE A 323 -0.49 -16.39 -6.69
C PHE A 323 1.02 -16.41 -6.55
N PHE A 324 1.58 -16.83 -5.42
CA PHE A 324 3.03 -16.92 -5.26
C PHE A 324 3.66 -17.97 -6.18
N ILE A 325 3.00 -19.10 -6.42
CA ILE A 325 3.47 -20.11 -7.39
C ILE A 325 3.47 -19.52 -8.80
N LEU A 326 2.36 -18.92 -9.24
CA LEU A 326 2.24 -18.32 -10.57
C LEU A 326 3.23 -17.15 -10.75
N GLY A 327 3.40 -16.31 -9.73
CA GLY A 327 4.35 -15.21 -9.75
C GLY A 327 5.79 -15.70 -9.87
N SER A 328 6.19 -16.68 -9.05
CA SER A 328 7.53 -17.28 -9.14
C SER A 328 7.75 -17.97 -10.49
N GLY A 329 6.76 -18.74 -10.96
CA GLY A 329 6.84 -19.42 -12.26
C GLY A 329 6.96 -18.44 -13.43
N SER A 330 6.19 -17.34 -13.42
CA SER A 330 6.29 -16.29 -14.46
C SER A 330 7.67 -15.63 -14.46
N LEU A 331 8.25 -15.35 -13.27
CA LEU A 331 9.60 -14.78 -13.17
C LEU A 331 10.66 -15.74 -13.68
N VAL A 332 10.58 -17.01 -13.36
CA VAL A 332 11.51 -18.03 -13.92
C VAL A 332 11.45 -18.03 -15.44
N LEU A 333 10.23 -18.04 -16.01
CA LEU A 333 10.04 -18.05 -17.48
C LEU A 333 10.51 -16.77 -18.15
N LEU A 334 10.44 -15.61 -17.48
CA LEU A 334 10.97 -14.32 -17.98
C LEU A 334 12.49 -14.34 -18.20
N GLY A 335 13.21 -15.24 -17.57
CA GLY A 335 14.64 -15.43 -17.79
C GLY A 335 14.99 -16.06 -19.14
N TYR A 336 14.02 -16.61 -19.88
CA TYR A 336 14.26 -17.29 -21.15
C TYR A 336 13.81 -16.44 -22.33
N GLU A 337 14.53 -16.54 -23.44
CA GLU A 337 14.16 -15.88 -24.70
C GLU A 337 12.78 -16.39 -25.17
N SER A 338 11.88 -15.45 -25.38
CA SER A 338 10.50 -15.74 -25.74
C SER A 338 9.93 -14.62 -26.61
N PRO A 339 8.89 -14.88 -27.41
CA PRO A 339 8.21 -13.85 -28.17
C PRO A 339 7.72 -12.71 -27.28
N MET A 340 7.79 -11.47 -27.74
CA MET A 340 7.47 -10.24 -26.98
C MET A 340 6.07 -10.30 -26.34
N TRP A 341 5.07 -10.77 -27.07
CA TRP A 341 3.70 -10.91 -26.58
C TRP A 341 3.60 -11.83 -25.34
N PHE A 342 4.39 -12.93 -25.36
CA PHE A 342 4.41 -13.87 -24.25
C PHE A 342 5.11 -13.28 -23.03
N LEU A 343 6.18 -12.52 -23.21
CA LEU A 343 6.86 -11.79 -22.13
C LEU A 343 5.92 -10.78 -21.48
N TYR A 344 5.10 -10.05 -22.25
CA TYR A 344 4.08 -9.16 -21.68
C TYR A 344 3.05 -9.90 -20.85
N ILE A 345 2.60 -11.09 -21.27
CA ILE A 345 1.69 -11.92 -20.48
C ILE A 345 2.37 -12.34 -19.17
N LEU A 346 3.61 -12.81 -19.22
CA LEU A 346 4.36 -13.22 -18.03
C LEU A 346 4.55 -12.06 -17.05
N VAL A 347 4.90 -10.87 -17.53
CA VAL A 347 5.04 -9.68 -16.70
C VAL A 347 3.68 -9.25 -16.12
N GLY A 348 2.62 -9.32 -16.90
CA GLY A 348 1.26 -9.08 -16.41
C GLY A 348 0.86 -10.03 -15.27
N ILE A 349 1.18 -11.32 -15.43
CA ILE A 349 0.97 -12.33 -14.36
C ILE A 349 1.84 -12.00 -13.15
N ALA A 350 3.13 -11.66 -13.34
CA ALA A 350 4.01 -11.28 -12.24
C ALA A 350 3.44 -10.07 -11.47
N GLY A 351 2.96 -9.04 -12.17
CA GLY A 351 2.31 -7.88 -11.54
C GLY A 351 1.04 -8.25 -10.79
N ALA A 352 0.16 -9.03 -11.42
CA ALA A 352 -1.09 -9.46 -10.82
C ALA A 352 -0.86 -10.27 -9.53
N THR A 353 0.13 -11.14 -9.55
CA THR A 353 0.36 -12.08 -8.44
C THR A 353 1.24 -11.49 -7.33
N THR A 354 2.15 -10.56 -7.61
CA THR A 354 2.98 -9.93 -6.57
C THR A 354 2.21 -8.84 -5.82
N ILE A 355 1.70 -7.83 -6.52
CA ILE A 355 0.96 -6.71 -5.88
C ILE A 355 -0.41 -7.19 -5.40
N GLY A 356 -1.09 -8.07 -6.15
CA GLY A 356 -2.32 -8.73 -5.70
C GLY A 356 -2.11 -9.52 -4.41
N SER A 357 -1.02 -10.26 -4.28
CA SER A 357 -0.67 -10.97 -3.05
C SER A 357 -0.45 -10.04 -1.87
N GLN A 358 0.14 -8.86 -2.08
CA GLN A 358 0.32 -7.87 -1.00
C GLN A 358 -1.03 -7.49 -0.38
N ILE A 359 -2.04 -7.20 -1.18
CA ILE A 359 -3.37 -6.82 -0.70
C ILE A 359 -4.05 -8.00 0.02
N LEU A 360 -3.97 -9.20 -0.57
CA LEU A 360 -4.55 -10.40 0.02
C LEU A 360 -3.87 -10.82 1.33
N LEU A 361 -2.57 -10.57 1.48
CA LEU A 361 -1.84 -10.81 2.73
C LEU A 361 -2.39 -9.96 3.87
N TYR A 362 -2.69 -8.67 3.64
CA TYR A 362 -3.34 -7.83 4.65
C TYR A 362 -4.70 -8.40 5.06
N ALA A 363 -5.50 -8.84 4.09
CA ALA A 363 -6.80 -9.45 4.36
C ALA A 363 -6.65 -10.77 5.14
N TYR A 364 -5.66 -11.60 4.80
CA TYR A 364 -5.43 -12.89 5.46
C TYR A 364 -5.00 -12.73 6.90
N VAL A 365 -4.05 -11.82 7.17
CA VAL A 365 -3.62 -11.48 8.54
C VAL A 365 -4.78 -10.91 9.35
N ALA A 366 -5.61 -10.03 8.75
CA ALA A 366 -6.77 -9.46 9.41
C ALA A 366 -7.83 -10.50 9.78
N GLN A 367 -7.98 -11.57 8.98
CA GLN A 367 -8.89 -12.67 9.28
C GLN A 367 -8.31 -13.67 10.30
N TYR A 368 -7.00 -13.85 10.31
CA TYR A 368 -6.33 -14.83 11.17
C TYR A 368 -6.33 -14.41 12.63
N TYR A 369 -6.07 -13.13 12.93
CA TYR A 369 -5.97 -12.65 14.31
C TYR A 369 -7.32 -12.24 14.88
N PRO A 370 -7.58 -12.56 16.18
CA PRO A 370 -8.72 -12.01 16.93
C PRO A 370 -8.70 -10.48 16.91
N THR A 371 -9.89 -9.88 17.06
CA THR A 371 -10.04 -8.41 17.01
C THR A 371 -9.15 -7.66 18.01
N SER A 372 -8.92 -8.24 19.18
CA SER A 372 -8.09 -7.65 20.26
C SER A 372 -6.62 -7.45 19.89
N ILE A 373 -6.04 -8.29 19.03
CA ILE A 373 -4.62 -8.24 18.62
C ILE A 373 -4.42 -8.03 17.11
N ARG A 374 -5.51 -7.86 16.36
CA ARG A 374 -5.49 -7.74 14.89
C ARG A 374 -4.64 -6.58 14.40
N SER A 375 -4.80 -5.41 15.00
CA SER A 375 -4.03 -4.21 14.64
C SER A 375 -2.54 -4.40 14.90
N THR A 376 -2.19 -5.04 16.02
CA THR A 376 -0.80 -5.38 16.36
C THR A 376 -0.23 -6.37 15.35
N GLY A 377 -0.99 -7.42 14.98
CA GLY A 377 -0.57 -8.40 13.98
C GLY A 377 -0.32 -7.79 12.60
N LEU A 378 -1.24 -6.94 12.13
CA LEU A 378 -1.10 -6.21 10.86
C LEU A 378 0.09 -5.24 10.89
N GLY A 379 0.24 -4.49 11.96
CA GLY A 379 1.33 -3.51 12.12
C GLY A 379 2.70 -4.19 12.09
N TRP A 380 2.88 -5.28 12.82
CA TRP A 380 4.14 -6.02 12.82
C TRP A 380 4.42 -6.74 11.50
N ALA A 381 3.44 -7.39 10.90
CA ALA A 381 3.62 -8.03 9.60
C ALA A 381 4.01 -7.02 8.51
N SER A 382 3.31 -5.89 8.44
CA SER A 382 3.65 -4.83 7.47
C SER A 382 4.98 -4.15 7.79
N GLY A 383 5.30 -3.94 9.07
CA GLY A 383 6.58 -3.35 9.49
C GLY A 383 7.78 -4.20 9.09
N ILE A 384 7.70 -5.52 9.28
CA ILE A 384 8.75 -6.44 8.82
C ILE A 384 8.79 -6.51 7.29
N GLY A 385 7.63 -6.50 6.64
CA GLY A 385 7.55 -6.42 5.19
C GLY A 385 8.29 -5.21 4.61
N ARG A 386 8.28 -4.07 5.29
CA ARG A 386 9.03 -2.87 4.89
C ARG A 386 10.52 -3.10 4.75
N ASN A 387 11.11 -3.96 5.60
CA ASN A 387 12.52 -4.34 5.42
C ASN A 387 12.72 -5.10 4.10
N GLY A 388 11.77 -5.95 3.71
CA GLY A 388 11.79 -6.60 2.40
C GLY A 388 11.73 -5.59 1.25
N ALA A 389 10.88 -4.56 1.37
CA ALA A 389 10.83 -3.47 0.40
C ALA A 389 12.18 -2.77 0.23
N ILE A 390 12.87 -2.47 1.33
CA ILE A 390 14.19 -1.83 1.34
C ILE A 390 15.25 -2.75 0.70
N VAL A 391 15.22 -4.03 1.05
CA VAL A 391 16.18 -5.03 0.52
C VAL A 391 15.96 -5.29 -0.97
N GLY A 392 14.74 -5.13 -1.49
CA GLY A 392 14.40 -5.40 -2.90
C GLY A 392 15.32 -4.71 -3.90
N PRO A 393 15.40 -3.36 -3.93
CA PRO A 393 16.30 -2.65 -4.83
C PRO A 393 17.78 -2.96 -4.57
N LEU A 394 18.20 -3.18 -3.31
CA LEU A 394 19.56 -3.59 -2.96
C LEU A 394 19.92 -4.95 -3.55
N LEU A 395 18.99 -5.92 -3.45
CA LEU A 395 19.17 -7.24 -4.03
C LEU A 395 19.30 -7.17 -5.55
N GLY A 396 18.44 -6.40 -6.22
CA GLY A 396 18.54 -6.19 -7.67
C GLY A 396 19.89 -5.61 -8.09
N GLY A 397 20.40 -4.61 -7.34
CA GLY A 397 21.72 -4.05 -7.56
C GLY A 397 22.85 -5.07 -7.36
N ALA A 398 22.79 -5.86 -6.30
CA ALA A 398 23.76 -6.91 -6.01
C ALA A 398 23.78 -7.98 -7.12
N LEU A 399 22.60 -8.44 -7.57
CA LEU A 399 22.48 -9.43 -8.65
C LEU A 399 23.08 -8.91 -9.96
N LEU A 400 22.80 -7.65 -10.29
CA LEU A 400 23.36 -7.05 -11.50
C LEU A 400 24.88 -6.86 -11.40
N ALA A 401 25.43 -6.50 -10.22
CA ALA A 401 26.85 -6.37 -9.98
C ALA A 401 27.62 -7.69 -10.10
N MET A 402 26.96 -8.82 -9.84
CA MET A 402 27.53 -10.16 -10.02
C MET A 402 27.70 -10.55 -11.50
N ALA A 403 27.21 -9.72 -12.44
CA ALA A 403 27.25 -9.99 -13.87
C ALA A 403 26.72 -11.39 -14.25
N LEU A 404 25.68 -11.86 -13.54
CA LEU A 404 25.08 -13.16 -13.77
C LEU A 404 24.32 -13.18 -15.11
N PRO A 405 24.18 -14.35 -15.74
CA PRO A 405 23.31 -14.51 -16.89
C PRO A 405 21.90 -14.00 -16.60
N HIS A 406 21.24 -13.46 -17.62
CA HIS A 406 19.89 -12.87 -17.49
C HIS A 406 18.89 -13.80 -16.78
N GLN A 407 18.94 -15.11 -17.11
CA GLN A 407 18.12 -16.15 -16.49
C GLN A 407 18.31 -16.23 -14.96
N MET A 408 19.53 -16.10 -14.49
CA MET A 408 19.85 -16.22 -13.06
C MET A 408 19.33 -15.03 -12.26
N ASN A 409 19.27 -13.83 -12.85
CA ASN A 409 18.70 -12.65 -12.20
C ASN A 409 17.19 -12.86 -11.93
N PHE A 410 16.45 -13.33 -12.91
CA PHE A 410 15.02 -13.62 -12.74
C PHE A 410 14.77 -14.83 -11.83
N LEU A 411 15.60 -15.85 -11.90
CA LEU A 411 15.53 -16.99 -10.98
C LEU A 411 15.72 -16.54 -9.53
N ALA A 412 16.71 -15.69 -9.27
CA ALA A 412 16.96 -15.13 -7.93
C ALA A 412 15.77 -14.31 -7.42
N LEU A 413 15.09 -13.54 -8.30
CA LEU A 413 13.87 -12.80 -7.94
C LEU A 413 12.65 -13.70 -7.74
N ALA A 414 12.65 -14.92 -8.30
CA ALA A 414 11.58 -15.90 -8.10
C ALA A 414 11.69 -16.62 -6.74
N VAL A 415 12.91 -16.75 -6.18
CA VAL A 415 13.15 -17.45 -4.91
C VAL A 415 12.31 -16.90 -3.74
N PRO A 416 12.22 -15.59 -3.50
CA PRO A 416 11.35 -15.05 -2.45
C PRO A 416 9.89 -15.51 -2.59
N GLY A 417 9.37 -15.59 -3.82
CA GLY A 417 8.00 -16.06 -4.05
C GLY A 417 7.82 -17.54 -3.71
N ALA A 418 8.81 -18.37 -3.99
CA ALA A 418 8.81 -19.78 -3.57
C ALA A 418 8.84 -19.90 -2.04
N ILE A 419 9.66 -19.08 -1.36
CA ILE A 419 9.71 -19.02 0.12
C ILE A 419 8.34 -18.55 0.67
N ALA A 420 7.73 -17.52 0.09
CA ALA A 420 6.42 -17.04 0.50
C ALA A 420 5.32 -18.10 0.29
N THR A 421 5.40 -18.89 -0.79
CA THR A 421 4.51 -20.04 -1.03
C THR A 421 4.55 -21.01 0.13
N VAL A 422 5.75 -21.44 0.53
CA VAL A 422 5.96 -22.39 1.63
C VAL A 422 5.49 -21.74 2.95
N ALA A 423 5.83 -20.49 3.18
CA ALA A 423 5.43 -19.77 4.38
C ALA A 423 3.89 -19.73 4.53
N ILE A 424 3.16 -19.35 3.48
CA ILE A 424 1.68 -19.31 3.53
C ILE A 424 1.08 -20.72 3.65
N ALA A 425 1.70 -21.72 3.01
CA ALA A 425 1.27 -23.10 3.14
C ALA A 425 1.44 -23.66 4.56
N LEU A 426 2.38 -23.15 5.33
CA LEU A 426 2.63 -23.53 6.73
C LEU A 426 1.80 -22.77 7.76
N VAL A 427 1.08 -21.72 7.37
CA VAL A 427 0.16 -21.01 8.27
C VAL A 427 -0.91 -21.98 8.77
N GLY A 428 -0.96 -22.19 10.09
CA GLY A 428 -1.87 -23.18 10.70
C GLY A 428 -3.34 -22.79 10.58
N SER A 429 -4.20 -23.77 10.38
CA SER A 429 -5.67 -23.59 10.31
C SER A 429 -6.32 -23.24 11.65
N ARG A 430 -5.60 -23.31 12.75
CA ARG A 430 -6.12 -23.12 14.11
C ARG A 430 -6.58 -21.69 14.45
N GLY A 431 -6.29 -20.69 13.60
CA GLY A 431 -6.81 -19.32 13.74
C GLY A 431 -8.22 -19.13 13.21
N PHE A 432 -8.78 -20.07 12.46
CA PHE A 432 -10.15 -20.03 11.93
C PHE A 432 -11.20 -20.48 12.94
N GLY A 433 -11.06 -20.09 14.20
CA GLY A 433 -12.06 -20.32 15.24
C GLY A 433 -13.21 -19.34 15.13
N PHE A 434 -14.05 -19.43 14.10
CA PHE A 434 -15.47 -19.14 14.29
C PHE A 434 -16.03 -20.26 15.21
N ARG A 435 -15.75 -20.18 16.51
CA ARG A 435 -16.73 -20.69 17.46
C ARG A 435 -17.97 -19.84 17.22
N ARG A 436 -18.95 -20.38 16.49
CA ARG A 436 -20.34 -20.00 16.73
C ARG A 436 -20.51 -20.21 18.23
N GLU A 437 -20.62 -19.11 19.00
CA GLU A 437 -21.16 -19.23 20.36
C GLU A 437 -22.46 -19.99 20.20
N PRO A 438 -22.65 -21.09 20.95
CA PRO A 438 -23.94 -21.74 20.98
C PRO A 438 -24.92 -20.65 21.43
N VAL A 439 -25.92 -20.36 20.59
CA VAL A 439 -27.07 -19.55 20.98
C VAL A 439 -27.61 -20.23 22.24
N ALA A 440 -27.47 -19.55 23.39
CA ALA A 440 -28.03 -20.02 24.63
C ALA A 440 -29.51 -20.33 24.37
N PRO A 441 -30.02 -21.50 24.75
CA PRO A 441 -31.44 -21.79 24.59
C PRO A 441 -32.18 -20.67 25.31
N SER A 442 -33.08 -20.00 24.62
CA SER A 442 -34.03 -19.08 25.23
C SER A 442 -34.79 -19.87 26.29
N ASP A 443 -34.54 -19.57 27.55
CA ASP A 443 -35.29 -20.12 28.67
C ASP A 443 -36.79 -19.94 28.38
N GLY A 444 -37.43 -21.08 28.15
CA GLY A 444 -38.85 -21.15 27.89
C GLY A 444 -39.58 -20.49 29.06
N MET A 445 -40.43 -19.52 28.73
CA MET A 445 -41.46 -19.04 29.61
C MET A 445 -42.26 -20.27 30.13
N ALA A 446 -42.04 -20.60 31.39
CA ALA A 446 -42.91 -21.48 32.11
C ALA A 446 -44.29 -20.78 32.23
N VAL A 447 -45.23 -21.20 31.41
CA VAL A 447 -46.66 -20.89 31.62
C VAL A 447 -47.10 -21.66 32.85
N SER A 448 -47.20 -20.98 33.98
CA SER A 448 -47.94 -21.50 35.15
C SER A 448 -49.42 -21.32 34.87
N GLY A 449 -50.05 -22.41 34.45
CA GLY A 449 -51.49 -22.55 34.54
C GLY A 449 -51.90 -23.04 35.92
N SER A 450 -52.75 -22.29 36.58
CA SER A 450 -53.86 -22.74 37.42
C SER A 450 -54.72 -21.55 37.79
#